data_0a51e8acfd9a1ac94ce5c01a021f20e5
#
_entry.id   0a51e8acfd9a1ac94ce5c01a021f20e5
#
_cell.length_a   1.000
_cell.length_b   1.000
_cell.length_c   1.000
_cell.angle_alpha   90.00
_cell.angle_beta   90.00
_cell.angle_gamma   90.00
#
_symmetry.space_group_name_H-M   'P 1'
#
loop_
_entity.id
_entity.type
_entity.pdbx_description
1 polymer ?
#
loop_
_entity_poly.entity_id
_entity_poly.type
_entity_poly.pdbx_seq_one_letter_code
_entity_poly.pdbx_strand_id
1 'polypeptide(L)'
;MSGYNVAIVGATGAVGARMIKMVEQTSLPVNSVKLLASSRSAGKQLQFNGQALTVEETVPESFEGIDLALFSAGGSVSKKFAPEAVKRGAVVVDNTSAFRMDPKIPLVVPEVNPEALKLHHGLVANPNCSTIQMVVALEPVRQAFGLKRVIVSTYQAVGGAGNRALKELHDETEAYLKGEEMEAHILPVAGDKKHYPIAFNALPQIDVFEEDGYTHEEWKMIHETKKIMCGGDMDSKDIKVTATCVRIPVPVSHSESVYFEVEDPKATVKGIQDALAAAPGVVLQDDPDHQIYPQAHNAEGSKDTFVGRVRPDQETPQAFHMWNVSDNLLKGAAWNSVQIAETMDKMGLLHVQ
;
A
#
# COMPACT_ATOMS: atom_id res chain seq x y z
N MET A 1 11.46 -1.01 29.75
CA MET A 1 10.45 -1.95 29.19
C MET A 1 11.23 -2.90 28.29
N SER A 2 10.97 -4.21 28.35
CA SER A 2 11.54 -5.17 27.42
C SER A 2 10.96 -4.85 26.03
N GLY A 3 11.81 -4.78 24.99
CA GLY A 3 11.36 -4.50 23.62
C GLY A 3 10.56 -5.66 23.03
N TYR A 4 9.94 -5.43 21.87
CA TYR A 4 9.11 -6.40 21.13
C TYR A 4 9.96 -7.42 20.35
N ASN A 5 9.53 -8.67 20.36
CA ASN A 5 10.03 -9.70 19.46
C ASN A 5 9.21 -9.66 18.17
N VAL A 6 9.84 -9.32 17.06
CA VAL A 6 9.17 -9.08 15.77
C VAL A 6 9.45 -10.23 14.81
N ALA A 7 8.42 -10.75 14.14
CA ALA A 7 8.57 -11.66 13.01
C ALA A 7 8.20 -10.97 11.70
N ILE A 8 9.01 -11.18 10.65
CA ILE A 8 8.73 -10.70 9.29
C ILE A 8 8.49 -11.92 8.40
N VAL A 9 7.23 -12.14 7.99
CA VAL A 9 6.81 -13.27 7.17
C VAL A 9 6.81 -12.86 5.70
N GLY A 10 7.58 -13.58 4.88
CA GLY A 10 7.86 -13.20 3.49
C GLY A 10 9.10 -12.31 3.37
N ALA A 11 10.05 -12.42 4.30
CA ALA A 11 11.24 -11.58 4.39
C ALA A 11 12.09 -11.48 3.12
N THR A 12 12.06 -12.50 2.24
CA THR A 12 12.83 -12.55 0.98
C THR A 12 12.11 -11.90 -0.22
N GLY A 13 10.87 -11.43 -0.04
CA GLY A 13 10.08 -10.75 -1.07
C GLY A 13 10.45 -9.27 -1.24
N ALA A 14 9.91 -8.62 -2.29
CA ALA A 14 10.16 -7.20 -2.55
C ALA A 14 9.71 -6.31 -1.38
N VAL A 15 8.52 -6.53 -0.84
CA VAL A 15 7.99 -5.82 0.33
C VAL A 15 8.70 -6.26 1.61
N GLY A 16 8.98 -7.58 1.78
CA GLY A 16 9.68 -8.11 2.95
C GLY A 16 11.05 -7.47 3.16
N ALA A 17 11.80 -7.28 2.09
CA ALA A 17 13.09 -6.60 2.14
C ALA A 17 12.96 -5.12 2.57
N ARG A 18 11.86 -4.43 2.20
CA ARG A 18 11.55 -3.08 2.68
C ARG A 18 11.10 -3.10 4.14
N MET A 19 10.31 -4.11 4.56
CA MET A 19 9.89 -4.26 5.97
C MET A 19 11.10 -4.39 6.89
N ILE A 20 12.12 -5.18 6.51
CA ILE A 20 13.36 -5.28 7.29
C ILE A 20 13.95 -3.88 7.52
N LYS A 21 14.10 -3.07 6.47
CA LYS A 21 14.63 -1.71 6.55
C LYS A 21 13.74 -0.77 7.39
N MET A 22 12.41 -0.93 7.30
CA MET A 22 11.50 -0.11 8.09
C MET A 22 11.53 -0.48 9.57
N VAL A 23 11.71 -1.76 9.90
CA VAL A 23 11.91 -2.22 11.28
C VAL A 23 13.27 -1.77 11.83
N GLU A 24 14.32 -1.65 11.02
CA GLU A 24 15.60 -1.05 11.43
C GLU A 24 15.45 0.44 11.81
N GLN A 25 14.48 1.14 11.22
CA GLN A 25 14.27 2.59 11.37
C GLN A 25 13.07 2.94 12.26
N THR A 26 12.38 1.93 12.82
CA THR A 26 11.17 2.14 13.62
C THR A 26 11.47 2.80 14.97
N SER A 27 10.48 3.52 15.48
CA SER A 27 10.48 4.01 16.86
C SER A 27 10.10 2.95 17.90
N LEU A 28 9.64 1.78 17.46
CA LEU A 28 9.30 0.67 18.37
C LEU A 28 10.55 0.16 19.10
N PRO A 29 10.45 -0.15 20.37
CA PRO A 29 11.51 -0.83 21.11
C PRO A 29 11.61 -2.30 20.65
N VAL A 30 12.43 -2.58 19.65
CA VAL A 30 12.63 -3.95 19.11
C VAL A 30 13.69 -4.67 19.93
N ASN A 31 13.34 -5.84 20.48
CA ASN A 31 14.25 -6.72 21.21
C ASN A 31 14.93 -7.73 20.28
N SER A 32 14.15 -8.38 19.41
CA SER A 32 14.65 -9.35 18.44
C SER A 32 13.85 -9.35 17.15
N VAL A 33 14.48 -9.80 16.04
CA VAL A 33 13.81 -9.97 14.76
C VAL A 33 14.01 -11.39 14.25
N LYS A 34 12.91 -12.05 13.86
CA LYS A 34 12.89 -13.35 13.21
C LYS A 34 12.44 -13.18 11.77
N LEU A 35 13.25 -13.66 10.82
CA LEU A 35 12.99 -13.58 9.39
C LEU A 35 12.40 -14.91 8.90
N LEU A 36 11.16 -14.88 8.41
CA LEU A 36 10.40 -16.06 8.03
C LEU A 36 10.09 -16.06 6.53
N ALA A 37 10.22 -17.22 5.88
CA ALA A 37 9.85 -17.41 4.48
C ALA A 37 9.45 -18.87 4.20
N SER A 38 9.24 -19.23 2.92
CA SER A 38 9.00 -20.63 2.53
C SER A 38 10.26 -21.48 2.72
N SER A 39 10.11 -22.81 2.79
CA SER A 39 11.21 -23.78 2.85
C SER A 39 12.28 -23.57 1.77
N ARG A 40 11.89 -23.13 0.56
CA ARG A 40 12.82 -22.80 -0.55
C ARG A 40 13.77 -21.65 -0.24
N SER A 41 13.41 -20.79 0.68
CA SER A 41 14.21 -19.61 1.07
C SER A 41 14.85 -19.75 2.45
N ALA A 42 14.50 -20.77 3.21
CA ALA A 42 15.13 -21.09 4.49
C ALA A 42 16.64 -21.33 4.31
N GLY A 43 17.43 -20.87 5.28
CA GLY A 43 18.89 -20.91 5.27
C GLY A 43 19.56 -19.73 4.57
N LYS A 44 18.82 -18.87 3.83
CA LYS A 44 19.39 -17.63 3.30
C LYS A 44 19.76 -16.66 4.42
N GLN A 45 20.77 -15.85 4.19
CA GLN A 45 21.20 -14.80 5.10
C GLN A 45 20.70 -13.44 4.60
N LEU A 46 20.06 -12.67 5.47
CA LEU A 46 19.67 -11.27 5.20
C LEU A 46 20.24 -10.38 6.31
N GLN A 47 20.52 -9.12 5.96
CA GLN A 47 21.09 -8.16 6.91
C GLN A 47 19.98 -7.47 7.72
N PHE A 48 20.20 -7.34 9.02
CA PHE A 48 19.41 -6.53 9.94
C PHE A 48 20.36 -5.82 10.92
N ASN A 49 20.35 -4.48 10.94
CA ASN A 49 21.26 -3.67 11.76
C ASN A 49 22.75 -4.08 11.63
N GLY A 50 23.18 -4.41 10.41
CA GLY A 50 24.55 -4.85 10.13
C GLY A 50 24.89 -6.27 10.56
N GLN A 51 23.93 -7.04 11.08
CA GLN A 51 24.08 -8.43 11.44
C GLN A 51 23.39 -9.34 10.41
N ALA A 52 24.01 -10.46 10.09
CA ALA A 52 23.44 -11.48 9.23
C ALA A 52 22.45 -12.35 10.03
N LEU A 53 21.17 -12.30 9.69
CA LEU A 53 20.14 -13.16 10.25
C LEU A 53 19.79 -14.27 9.28
N THR A 54 19.65 -15.49 9.79
CA THR A 54 19.21 -16.63 8.97
C THR A 54 17.69 -16.59 8.78
N VAL A 55 17.24 -16.73 7.55
CA VAL A 55 15.83 -16.91 7.22
C VAL A 55 15.40 -18.31 7.61
N GLU A 56 14.34 -18.41 8.41
CA GLU A 56 13.74 -19.67 8.85
C GLU A 56 12.51 -20.02 8.02
N GLU A 57 12.13 -21.30 7.97
CA GLU A 57 10.86 -21.71 7.40
C GLU A 57 9.69 -21.24 8.28
N THR A 58 8.62 -20.77 7.63
CA THR A 58 7.40 -20.38 8.33
C THR A 58 6.61 -21.62 8.73
N VAL A 59 6.60 -21.92 10.02
CA VAL A 59 5.79 -22.97 10.64
C VAL A 59 5.01 -22.38 11.83
N PRO A 60 3.95 -23.02 12.33
CA PRO A 60 3.17 -22.48 13.46
C PRO A 60 4.03 -22.14 14.68
N GLU A 61 5.01 -22.97 15.00
CA GLU A 61 5.94 -22.83 16.14
C GLU A 61 6.86 -21.60 15.99
N SER A 62 7.05 -21.09 14.76
CA SER A 62 7.84 -19.88 14.50
C SER A 62 7.34 -18.65 15.25
N PHE A 63 6.06 -18.66 15.65
CA PHE A 63 5.41 -17.52 16.32
C PHE A 63 5.43 -17.62 17.85
N GLU A 64 6.05 -18.63 18.43
CA GLU A 64 6.22 -18.73 19.90
C GLU A 64 7.12 -17.59 20.39
N GLY A 65 6.63 -16.83 21.37
CA GLY A 65 7.34 -15.69 21.96
C GLY A 65 7.45 -14.46 21.02
N ILE A 66 6.69 -14.41 19.93
CA ILE A 66 6.58 -13.24 19.05
C ILE A 66 5.46 -12.32 19.57
N ASP A 67 5.75 -11.03 19.66
CA ASP A 67 4.80 -10.00 20.07
C ASP A 67 4.12 -9.34 18.85
N LEU A 68 4.88 -9.15 17.77
CA LEU A 68 4.43 -8.53 16.51
C LEU A 68 4.83 -9.37 15.30
N ALA A 69 3.90 -9.68 14.41
CA ALA A 69 4.17 -10.37 13.15
C ALA A 69 3.70 -9.55 11.93
N LEU A 70 4.65 -9.17 11.07
CA LEU A 70 4.41 -8.41 9.84
C LEU A 70 4.36 -9.38 8.65
N PHE A 71 3.22 -9.48 7.96
CA PHE A 71 2.99 -10.44 6.90
C PHE A 71 3.04 -9.79 5.50
N SER A 72 3.83 -10.39 4.60
CA SER A 72 3.89 -9.99 3.16
C SER A 72 4.14 -11.17 2.21
N ALA A 73 3.80 -12.40 2.62
CA ALA A 73 4.15 -13.63 1.89
C ALA A 73 3.05 -14.13 0.92
N GLY A 74 2.00 -13.35 0.69
CA GLY A 74 0.85 -13.71 -0.14
C GLY A 74 -0.33 -14.27 0.68
N GLY A 75 -1.56 -14.11 0.11
CA GLY A 75 -2.82 -14.33 0.84
C GLY A 75 -3.01 -15.74 1.38
N SER A 76 -2.55 -16.77 0.66
CA SER A 76 -2.65 -18.17 1.14
C SER A 76 -1.80 -18.43 2.38
N VAL A 77 -0.63 -17.81 2.45
CA VAL A 77 0.27 -17.89 3.63
C VAL A 77 -0.33 -17.15 4.81
N SER A 78 -0.88 -15.96 4.57
CA SER A 78 -1.57 -15.18 5.61
C SER A 78 -2.78 -15.93 6.16
N LYS A 79 -3.65 -16.47 5.30
CA LYS A 79 -4.81 -17.27 5.74
C LYS A 79 -4.41 -18.47 6.60
N LYS A 80 -3.27 -19.11 6.31
CA LYS A 80 -2.77 -20.25 7.05
C LYS A 80 -2.13 -19.87 8.38
N PHE A 81 -1.28 -18.86 8.40
CA PHE A 81 -0.38 -18.62 9.53
C PHE A 81 -0.74 -17.39 10.40
N ALA A 82 -1.50 -16.40 9.89
CA ALA A 82 -1.87 -15.26 10.71
C ALA A 82 -2.75 -15.67 11.92
N PRO A 83 -3.77 -16.55 11.77
CA PRO A 83 -4.52 -17.06 12.91
C PRO A 83 -3.65 -17.84 13.92
N GLU A 84 -2.64 -18.56 13.44
CA GLU A 84 -1.70 -19.30 14.31
C GLU A 84 -0.78 -18.36 15.10
N ALA A 85 -0.37 -17.22 14.49
CA ALA A 85 0.39 -16.19 15.19
C ALA A 85 -0.45 -15.54 16.30
N VAL A 86 -1.70 -15.14 15.97
CA VAL A 86 -2.64 -14.55 16.96
C VAL A 86 -2.92 -15.52 18.12
N LYS A 87 -3.15 -16.79 17.83
CA LYS A 87 -3.37 -17.83 18.84
C LYS A 87 -2.19 -17.98 19.81
N ARG A 88 -0.97 -17.64 19.38
CA ARG A 88 0.26 -17.66 20.20
C ARG A 88 0.58 -16.33 20.86
N GLY A 89 -0.33 -15.35 20.76
CA GLY A 89 -0.24 -14.06 21.44
C GLY A 89 0.39 -12.94 20.60
N ALA A 90 0.79 -13.20 19.36
CA ALA A 90 1.32 -12.17 18.49
C ALA A 90 0.19 -11.29 17.90
N VAL A 91 0.40 -9.96 17.87
CA VAL A 91 -0.39 -9.08 17.03
C VAL A 91 0.12 -9.20 15.60
N VAL A 92 -0.80 -9.35 14.64
CA VAL A 92 -0.50 -9.49 13.22
C VAL A 92 -0.88 -8.22 12.47
N VAL A 93 0.03 -7.67 11.67
CA VAL A 93 -0.27 -6.69 10.62
C VAL A 93 -0.06 -7.37 9.26
N ASP A 94 -1.17 -7.59 8.53
CA ASP A 94 -1.15 -8.33 7.26
C ASP A 94 -1.23 -7.39 6.05
N ASN A 95 -0.16 -7.35 5.25
CA ASN A 95 -0.10 -6.57 4.03
C ASN A 95 -0.75 -7.27 2.82
N THR A 96 -1.24 -8.49 2.96
CA THR A 96 -1.91 -9.20 1.86
C THR A 96 -3.39 -8.80 1.75
N SER A 97 -4.05 -9.22 0.68
CA SER A 97 -5.49 -8.98 0.52
C SER A 97 -6.37 -9.96 1.33
N ALA A 98 -5.77 -10.91 2.06
CA ALA A 98 -6.46 -12.05 2.66
C ALA A 98 -7.61 -11.68 3.59
N PHE A 99 -7.47 -10.59 4.34
CA PHE A 99 -8.39 -10.20 5.42
C PHE A 99 -9.00 -8.81 5.25
N ARG A 100 -8.64 -8.08 4.19
CA ARG A 100 -9.05 -6.67 4.00
C ARG A 100 -10.56 -6.50 3.95
N MET A 101 -11.28 -7.47 3.38
CA MET A 101 -12.74 -7.42 3.22
C MET A 101 -13.50 -8.11 4.38
N ASP A 102 -12.82 -8.65 5.38
CA ASP A 102 -13.49 -9.16 6.57
C ASP A 102 -13.99 -7.98 7.42
N PRO A 103 -15.31 -7.85 7.69
CA PRO A 103 -15.85 -6.73 8.46
C PRO A 103 -15.38 -6.70 9.93
N LYS A 104 -14.87 -7.81 10.44
CA LYS A 104 -14.37 -7.92 11.82
C LYS A 104 -12.90 -7.51 11.96
N ILE A 105 -12.19 -7.37 10.83
CA ILE A 105 -10.77 -7.05 10.83
C ILE A 105 -10.59 -5.59 10.38
N PRO A 106 -10.01 -4.73 11.21
CA PRO A 106 -9.79 -3.34 10.85
C PRO A 106 -8.80 -3.23 9.68
N LEU A 107 -9.14 -2.36 8.73
CA LEU A 107 -8.33 -1.98 7.58
C LEU A 107 -7.83 -0.56 7.84
N VAL A 108 -6.51 -0.36 8.01
CA VAL A 108 -6.01 0.86 8.65
C VAL A 108 -4.95 1.58 7.83
N VAL A 109 -5.15 2.89 7.71
CA VAL A 109 -4.14 3.88 7.33
C VAL A 109 -4.01 4.84 8.49
N PRO A 110 -2.87 4.90 9.20
CA PRO A 110 -2.73 5.67 10.45
C PRO A 110 -3.07 7.15 10.34
N GLU A 111 -2.85 7.78 9.18
CA GLU A 111 -3.20 9.19 8.96
C GLU A 111 -4.72 9.42 8.75
N VAL A 112 -5.50 8.34 8.53
CA VAL A 112 -6.91 8.45 8.14
C VAL A 112 -7.84 7.94 9.23
N ASN A 113 -7.63 6.71 9.69
CA ASN A 113 -8.55 6.02 10.60
C ASN A 113 -7.84 5.25 11.74
N PRO A 114 -6.91 5.88 12.48
CA PRO A 114 -6.16 5.18 13.54
C PRO A 114 -7.07 4.60 14.64
N GLU A 115 -8.24 5.21 14.88
CA GLU A 115 -9.19 4.75 15.89
C GLU A 115 -9.74 3.34 15.60
N ALA A 116 -9.75 2.89 14.33
CA ALA A 116 -10.15 1.55 13.95
C ALA A 116 -9.25 0.47 14.57
N LEU A 117 -8.03 0.82 14.97
CA LEU A 117 -7.12 -0.08 15.68
C LEU A 117 -7.69 -0.59 17.01
N LYS A 118 -8.59 0.16 17.65
CA LYS A 118 -9.27 -0.28 18.89
C LYS A 118 -10.18 -1.48 18.70
N LEU A 119 -10.52 -1.81 17.45
CA LEU A 119 -11.41 -2.91 17.10
C LEU A 119 -10.66 -4.20 16.71
N HIS A 120 -9.33 -4.22 16.80
CA HIS A 120 -8.57 -5.41 16.45
C HIS A 120 -8.72 -6.52 17.50
N HIS A 121 -8.72 -7.74 17.05
CA HIS A 121 -8.67 -8.96 17.89
C HIS A 121 -7.38 -9.74 17.58
N GLY A 122 -6.25 -9.03 17.62
CA GLY A 122 -4.94 -9.57 17.31
C GLY A 122 -4.56 -9.51 15.80
N LEU A 123 -5.47 -9.10 14.89
CA LEU A 123 -5.16 -8.98 13.47
C LEU A 123 -5.63 -7.64 12.91
N VAL A 124 -4.75 -6.96 12.18
CA VAL A 124 -4.99 -5.71 11.46
C VAL A 124 -4.62 -5.91 9.99
N ALA A 125 -5.46 -5.49 9.07
CA ALA A 125 -5.15 -5.52 7.65
C ALA A 125 -4.53 -4.18 7.19
N ASN A 126 -3.44 -4.29 6.42
CA ASN A 126 -2.83 -3.17 5.70
C ASN A 126 -3.48 -3.06 4.33
N PRO A 127 -3.94 -1.87 3.90
CA PRO A 127 -4.67 -1.71 2.65
C PRO A 127 -3.82 -1.93 1.39
N ASN A 128 -4.50 -1.88 0.24
CA ASN A 128 -3.88 -1.85 -1.08
C ASN A 128 -3.00 -0.61 -1.25
N CYS A 129 -1.89 -0.76 -1.98
CA CYS A 129 -0.89 0.30 -2.13
C CYS A 129 -1.44 1.57 -2.79
N SER A 130 -2.27 1.44 -3.82
CA SER A 130 -2.92 2.58 -4.48
C SER A 130 -3.98 3.20 -3.56
N THR A 131 -4.76 2.39 -2.85
CA THR A 131 -5.74 2.90 -1.87
C THR A 131 -5.07 3.74 -0.79
N ILE A 132 -3.94 3.28 -0.22
CA ILE A 132 -3.26 3.99 0.88
C ILE A 132 -2.91 5.41 0.46
N GLN A 133 -2.18 5.60 -0.64
CA GLN A 133 -1.75 6.93 -1.06
C GLN A 133 -2.94 7.84 -1.41
N MET A 134 -3.98 7.29 -2.03
CA MET A 134 -5.18 8.06 -2.38
C MET A 134 -5.92 8.56 -1.14
N VAL A 135 -6.17 7.70 -0.15
CA VAL A 135 -6.91 8.12 1.05
C VAL A 135 -6.09 9.06 1.94
N VAL A 136 -4.75 8.93 1.98
CA VAL A 136 -3.87 9.90 2.67
C VAL A 136 -4.00 11.28 2.05
N ALA A 137 -4.03 11.38 0.72
CA ALA A 137 -4.21 12.65 0.03
C ALA A 137 -5.63 13.23 0.16
N LEU A 138 -6.65 12.37 0.21
CA LEU A 138 -8.05 12.80 0.28
C LEU A 138 -8.54 13.13 1.70
N GLU A 139 -7.95 12.55 2.74
CA GLU A 139 -8.42 12.75 4.12
C GLU A 139 -8.40 14.20 4.59
N PRO A 140 -7.32 14.98 4.40
CA PRO A 140 -7.32 16.39 4.77
C PRO A 140 -8.39 17.20 4.01
N VAL A 141 -8.67 16.85 2.77
CA VAL A 141 -9.73 17.48 1.96
C VAL A 141 -11.12 17.12 2.54
N ARG A 142 -11.33 15.83 2.86
CA ARG A 142 -12.58 15.35 3.46
C ARG A 142 -12.87 16.00 4.80
N GLN A 143 -11.85 16.14 5.63
CA GLN A 143 -12.00 16.80 6.94
C GLN A 143 -12.33 18.29 6.82
N ALA A 144 -11.75 18.99 5.86
CA ALA A 144 -11.93 20.43 5.70
C ALA A 144 -13.21 20.81 4.92
N PHE A 145 -13.61 20.01 3.91
CA PHE A 145 -14.63 20.40 2.94
C PHE A 145 -15.70 19.32 2.67
N GLY A 146 -15.62 18.17 3.36
CA GLY A 146 -16.43 17.00 2.99
C GLY A 146 -15.97 16.34 1.68
N LEU A 147 -16.44 15.14 1.40
CA LEU A 147 -16.08 14.40 0.18
C LEU A 147 -17.29 13.60 -0.33
N LYS A 148 -17.73 13.87 -1.55
CA LYS A 148 -18.91 13.22 -2.18
C LYS A 148 -18.54 12.14 -3.16
N ARG A 149 -17.53 12.39 -3.99
CA ARG A 149 -17.16 11.51 -5.11
C ARG A 149 -15.67 11.53 -5.36
N VAL A 150 -15.15 10.40 -5.77
CA VAL A 150 -13.78 10.21 -6.26
C VAL A 150 -13.83 9.43 -7.56
N ILE A 151 -13.15 9.93 -8.58
CA ILE A 151 -12.85 9.20 -9.81
C ILE A 151 -11.33 9.20 -9.94
N VAL A 152 -10.74 8.01 -9.97
CA VAL A 152 -9.29 7.85 -10.02
C VAL A 152 -8.85 7.02 -11.21
N SER A 153 -7.82 7.49 -11.90
CA SER A 153 -7.03 6.68 -12.83
C SER A 153 -5.64 6.51 -12.25
N THR A 154 -5.23 5.24 -12.07
CA THR A 154 -3.90 4.95 -11.54
C THR A 154 -2.91 4.66 -12.65
N TYR A 155 -1.65 4.98 -12.39
CA TYR A 155 -0.48 4.70 -13.22
C TYR A 155 0.50 3.93 -12.33
N GLN A 156 0.31 2.59 -12.28
CA GLN A 156 0.95 1.75 -11.27
C GLN A 156 2.27 1.16 -11.73
N ALA A 157 3.27 1.29 -10.89
CA ALA A 157 4.59 0.74 -11.08
C ALA A 157 4.59 -0.80 -11.07
N VAL A 158 5.49 -1.39 -11.85
CA VAL A 158 5.66 -2.84 -12.02
C VAL A 158 6.04 -3.54 -10.71
N GLY A 159 6.76 -2.84 -9.81
CA GLY A 159 7.20 -3.39 -8.53
C GLY A 159 6.07 -3.93 -7.64
N GLY A 160 4.84 -3.43 -7.81
CA GLY A 160 3.64 -3.98 -7.16
C GLY A 160 3.34 -5.43 -7.51
N ALA A 161 3.76 -5.90 -8.69
CA ALA A 161 3.66 -7.30 -9.14
C ALA A 161 4.87 -8.17 -8.68
N GLY A 162 5.84 -7.58 -7.99
CA GLY A 162 6.98 -8.27 -7.37
C GLY A 162 8.23 -8.38 -8.24
N ASN A 163 9.27 -9.01 -7.69
CA ASN A 163 10.61 -9.04 -8.28
C ASN A 163 10.66 -9.72 -9.67
N ARG A 164 9.77 -10.69 -9.95
CA ARG A 164 9.73 -11.34 -11.27
C ARG A 164 9.26 -10.39 -12.36
N ALA A 165 8.25 -9.58 -12.07
CA ALA A 165 7.74 -8.56 -12.99
C ALA A 165 8.75 -7.42 -13.22
N LEU A 166 9.49 -7.02 -12.18
CA LEU A 166 10.59 -6.06 -12.33
C LEU A 166 11.69 -6.59 -13.25
N LYS A 167 12.03 -7.88 -13.09
CA LYS A 167 13.01 -8.52 -13.99
C LYS A 167 12.49 -8.55 -15.42
N GLU A 168 11.21 -8.90 -15.62
CA GLU A 168 10.58 -8.92 -16.95
C GLU A 168 10.64 -7.54 -17.62
N LEU A 169 10.30 -6.45 -16.91
CA LEU A 169 10.44 -5.08 -17.43
C LEU A 169 11.87 -4.79 -17.89
N HIS A 170 12.87 -5.22 -17.13
CA HIS A 170 14.28 -5.05 -17.50
C HIS A 170 14.65 -5.85 -18.77
N ASP A 171 14.31 -7.13 -18.80
CA ASP A 171 14.61 -8.03 -19.91
C ASP A 171 13.94 -7.53 -21.21
N GLU A 172 12.66 -7.13 -21.15
CA GLU A 172 11.92 -6.56 -22.27
C GLU A 172 12.52 -5.23 -22.76
N THR A 173 12.95 -4.36 -21.84
CA THR A 173 13.61 -3.09 -22.19
C THR A 173 14.93 -3.36 -22.92
N GLU A 174 15.71 -4.31 -22.45
CA GLU A 174 16.97 -4.71 -23.10
C GLU A 174 16.74 -5.30 -24.49
N ALA A 175 15.74 -6.19 -24.64
CA ALA A 175 15.35 -6.79 -25.92
C ALA A 175 14.91 -5.71 -26.94
N TYR A 176 14.05 -4.78 -26.51
CA TYR A 176 13.59 -3.66 -27.34
C TYR A 176 14.75 -2.79 -27.85
N LEU A 177 15.70 -2.44 -26.98
CA LEU A 177 16.87 -1.63 -27.36
C LEU A 177 17.81 -2.33 -28.34
N LYS A 178 17.83 -3.68 -28.34
CA LYS A 178 18.59 -4.51 -29.26
C LYS A 178 17.83 -4.78 -30.57
N GLY A 179 16.56 -4.40 -30.67
CA GLY A 179 15.68 -4.76 -31.80
C GLY A 179 15.26 -6.23 -31.81
N GLU A 180 15.27 -6.88 -30.64
CA GLU A 180 14.84 -8.25 -30.42
C GLU A 180 13.37 -8.30 -30.01
N GLU A 181 12.73 -9.47 -30.11
CA GLU A 181 11.35 -9.68 -29.66
C GLU A 181 11.27 -9.63 -28.13
N MET A 182 10.28 -8.91 -27.59
CA MET A 182 10.00 -8.88 -26.16
C MET A 182 9.12 -10.07 -25.77
N GLU A 183 9.59 -10.88 -24.82
CA GLU A 183 8.85 -12.03 -24.30
C GLU A 183 8.19 -11.69 -22.96
N ALA A 184 6.85 -11.77 -22.89
CA ALA A 184 6.06 -11.51 -21.69
C ALA A 184 5.56 -12.81 -21.03
N HIS A 185 5.78 -12.98 -19.73
CA HIS A 185 5.44 -14.19 -18.97
C HIS A 185 4.72 -13.92 -17.63
N ILE A 186 4.65 -12.66 -17.19
CA ILE A 186 4.16 -12.27 -15.86
C ILE A 186 2.98 -11.34 -15.96
N LEU A 187 3.04 -10.30 -16.77
CA LEU A 187 2.02 -9.25 -16.81
C LEU A 187 1.00 -9.47 -17.94
N PRO A 188 -0.28 -9.09 -17.74
CA PRO A 188 -0.83 -8.38 -16.57
C PRO A 188 -1.04 -9.25 -15.32
N VAL A 189 -1.23 -10.57 -15.46
CA VAL A 189 -1.51 -11.51 -14.36
C VAL A 189 -0.68 -12.77 -14.51
N ALA A 190 0.20 -13.05 -13.56
CA ALA A 190 1.15 -14.16 -13.63
C ALA A 190 0.51 -15.56 -13.74
N GLY A 191 -0.76 -15.72 -13.36
CA GLY A 191 -1.49 -16.98 -13.45
C GLY A 191 -2.26 -17.18 -14.76
N ASP A 192 -2.35 -16.17 -15.60
CA ASP A 192 -3.10 -16.21 -16.85
C ASP A 192 -2.30 -16.91 -17.97
N LYS A 193 -3.02 -17.28 -19.02
CA LYS A 193 -2.41 -17.88 -20.22
C LYS A 193 -1.88 -16.83 -21.19
N LYS A 194 -2.35 -15.60 -21.10
CA LYS A 194 -2.02 -14.53 -22.02
C LYS A 194 -1.30 -13.41 -21.30
N HIS A 195 -0.16 -13.05 -21.82
CA HIS A 195 0.69 -11.98 -21.30
C HIS A 195 0.96 -10.94 -22.38
N TYR A 196 1.32 -9.74 -21.95
CA TYR A 196 1.64 -8.63 -22.82
C TYR A 196 2.91 -7.93 -22.30
N PRO A 197 3.82 -7.53 -23.20
CA PRO A 197 4.98 -6.75 -22.80
C PRO A 197 4.58 -5.45 -22.12
N ILE A 198 5.30 -5.10 -21.05
CA ILE A 198 5.11 -3.86 -20.33
C ILE A 198 6.11 -2.78 -20.74
N ALA A 199 7.31 -3.13 -21.20
CA ALA A 199 8.27 -2.14 -21.66
C ALA A 199 7.67 -1.29 -22.79
N PHE A 200 7.73 0.03 -22.63
CA PHE A 200 7.15 1.04 -23.56
C PHE A 200 5.65 0.88 -23.83
N ASN A 201 4.90 0.28 -22.89
CA ASN A 201 3.47 -0.01 -23.04
C ASN A 201 2.68 0.45 -21.80
N ALA A 202 1.35 0.46 -21.91
CA ALA A 202 0.42 0.65 -20.80
C ALA A 202 -0.64 -0.45 -20.85
N LEU A 203 -0.80 -1.19 -19.75
CA LEU A 203 -1.74 -2.29 -19.66
C LEU A 203 -2.93 -1.88 -18.76
N PRO A 204 -4.14 -1.68 -19.31
CA PRO A 204 -5.33 -1.30 -18.53
C PRO A 204 -5.96 -2.51 -17.84
N GLN A 205 -5.11 -3.29 -17.19
CA GLN A 205 -5.48 -4.45 -16.40
C GLN A 205 -4.46 -4.66 -15.29
N ILE A 206 -4.94 -4.66 -14.04
CA ILE A 206 -4.17 -5.07 -12.87
C ILE A 206 -5.02 -6.05 -12.09
N ASP A 207 -4.48 -7.26 -11.87
CA ASP A 207 -5.21 -8.40 -11.31
C ASP A 207 -6.27 -8.95 -12.29
N VAL A 208 -7.05 -9.94 -11.86
CA VAL A 208 -8.06 -10.62 -12.69
C VAL A 208 -9.28 -9.73 -12.93
N PHE A 209 -9.99 -9.97 -14.03
CA PHE A 209 -11.28 -9.35 -14.28
C PHE A 209 -12.37 -10.02 -13.44
N GLU A 210 -13.27 -9.19 -12.90
CA GLU A 210 -14.52 -9.60 -12.23
C GLU A 210 -15.71 -9.53 -13.22
N GLU A 211 -16.91 -9.90 -12.76
CA GLU A 211 -18.09 -10.08 -13.62
C GLU A 211 -18.50 -8.79 -14.37
N ASP A 212 -18.36 -7.62 -13.77
CA ASP A 212 -18.80 -6.33 -14.33
C ASP A 212 -17.77 -5.63 -15.23
N GLY A 213 -16.70 -6.34 -15.60
CA GLY A 213 -15.61 -5.79 -16.41
C GLY A 213 -14.62 -4.93 -15.63
N TYR A 214 -14.79 -4.79 -14.31
CA TYR A 214 -13.81 -4.23 -13.43
C TYR A 214 -12.74 -5.27 -13.11
N THR A 215 -11.50 -4.81 -12.89
CA THR A 215 -10.46 -5.66 -12.34
C THR A 215 -10.60 -5.77 -10.81
N HIS A 216 -10.05 -6.85 -10.25
CA HIS A 216 -10.00 -7.00 -8.79
C HIS A 216 -9.27 -5.84 -8.09
N GLU A 217 -8.27 -5.24 -8.75
CA GLU A 217 -7.57 -4.05 -8.25
C GLU A 217 -8.49 -2.83 -8.14
N GLU A 218 -9.35 -2.60 -9.12
CA GLU A 218 -10.32 -1.51 -9.12
C GLU A 218 -11.37 -1.70 -8.02
N TRP A 219 -11.84 -2.94 -7.81
CA TRP A 219 -12.72 -3.27 -6.69
C TRP A 219 -12.07 -3.05 -5.33
N LYS A 220 -10.78 -3.39 -5.18
CA LYS A 220 -10.03 -3.06 -3.94
C LYS A 220 -10.08 -1.56 -3.68
N MET A 221 -9.76 -0.72 -4.66
CA MET A 221 -9.79 0.73 -4.48
C MET A 221 -11.16 1.25 -4.07
N ILE A 222 -12.24 0.72 -4.66
CA ILE A 222 -13.62 1.13 -4.36
C ILE A 222 -14.00 0.74 -2.93
N HIS A 223 -13.87 -0.53 -2.56
CA HIS A 223 -14.33 -1.05 -1.28
C HIS A 223 -13.41 -0.66 -0.11
N GLU A 224 -12.10 -0.70 -0.31
CA GLU A 224 -11.14 -0.32 0.73
C GLU A 224 -11.26 1.16 1.08
N THR A 225 -11.41 2.05 0.09
CA THR A 225 -11.64 3.48 0.34
C THR A 225 -12.85 3.71 1.21
N LYS A 226 -13.98 3.06 0.90
CA LYS A 226 -15.20 3.15 1.71
C LYS A 226 -14.99 2.58 3.11
N LYS A 227 -14.41 1.38 3.23
CA LYS A 227 -14.12 0.77 4.53
C LYS A 227 -13.26 1.65 5.43
N ILE A 228 -12.25 2.31 4.87
CA ILE A 228 -11.33 3.18 5.61
C ILE A 228 -12.01 4.50 5.98
N MET A 229 -12.68 5.15 5.03
CA MET A 229 -13.17 6.53 5.19
C MET A 229 -14.62 6.62 5.70
N CYS A 230 -15.38 5.52 5.68
CA CYS A 230 -16.80 5.48 6.08
C CYS A 230 -17.04 4.54 7.28
N GLY A 231 -16.13 4.55 8.27
CA GLY A 231 -16.35 3.86 9.55
C GLY A 231 -16.43 2.33 9.48
N GLY A 232 -15.80 1.70 8.49
CA GLY A 232 -15.79 0.24 8.30
C GLY A 232 -16.84 -0.27 7.31
N ASP A 233 -17.74 0.58 6.81
CA ASP A 233 -18.76 0.21 5.84
C ASP A 233 -18.23 0.22 4.41
N MET A 234 -17.98 -0.97 3.85
CA MET A 234 -17.47 -1.17 2.48
C MET A 234 -18.51 -0.81 1.40
N ASP A 235 -19.78 -0.81 1.74
CA ASP A 235 -20.90 -0.57 0.82
C ASP A 235 -21.50 0.83 0.99
N SER A 236 -20.90 1.69 1.83
CA SER A 236 -21.38 3.03 2.09
C SER A 236 -21.66 3.81 0.80
N LYS A 237 -22.72 4.60 0.84
CA LYS A 237 -23.10 5.52 -0.24
C LYS A 237 -22.66 6.96 0.01
N ASP A 238 -21.99 7.22 1.14
CA ASP A 238 -21.55 8.56 1.52
C ASP A 238 -20.49 9.08 0.55
N ILE A 239 -19.58 8.21 0.11
CA ILE A 239 -18.57 8.53 -0.89
C ILE A 239 -18.75 7.62 -2.11
N LYS A 240 -18.94 8.22 -3.28
CA LYS A 240 -18.97 7.49 -4.56
C LYS A 240 -17.55 7.35 -5.08
N VAL A 241 -17.11 6.13 -5.36
CA VAL A 241 -15.75 5.84 -5.82
C VAL A 241 -15.81 5.07 -7.13
N THR A 242 -15.01 5.48 -8.10
CA THR A 242 -14.79 4.78 -9.38
C THR A 242 -13.30 4.79 -9.68
N ALA A 243 -12.76 3.65 -10.10
CA ALA A 243 -11.35 3.49 -10.38
C ALA A 243 -11.11 2.87 -11.76
N THR A 244 -10.01 3.28 -12.40
CA THR A 244 -9.42 2.61 -13.57
C THR A 244 -7.94 2.39 -13.28
N CYS A 245 -7.51 1.13 -13.25
CA CYS A 245 -6.15 0.78 -12.84
C CYS A 245 -5.29 0.36 -14.04
N VAL A 246 -4.19 1.08 -14.26
CA VAL A 246 -3.29 0.88 -15.40
C VAL A 246 -1.88 0.56 -14.92
N ARG A 247 -1.27 -0.50 -15.44
CA ARG A 247 0.15 -0.82 -15.26
C ARG A 247 0.97 -0.06 -16.29
N ILE A 248 2.02 0.62 -15.83
CA ILE A 248 2.96 1.39 -16.68
C ILE A 248 4.40 0.93 -16.45
N PRO A 249 5.34 1.18 -17.39
CA PRO A 249 6.72 0.72 -17.32
C PRO A 249 7.59 1.57 -16.37
N VAL A 250 7.12 1.74 -15.13
CA VAL A 250 7.85 2.41 -14.05
C VAL A 250 8.18 1.36 -12.98
N PRO A 251 9.44 1.25 -12.52
CA PRO A 251 9.81 0.23 -11.55
C PRO A 251 9.14 0.37 -10.19
N VAL A 252 9.16 1.58 -9.61
CA VAL A 252 8.65 1.89 -8.27
C VAL A 252 7.88 3.21 -8.30
N SER A 253 7.01 3.40 -7.33
CA SER A 253 6.12 4.54 -7.13
C SER A 253 4.90 4.55 -8.05
N HIS A 254 3.72 4.46 -7.43
CA HIS A 254 2.45 4.64 -8.13
C HIS A 254 2.12 6.12 -8.25
N SER A 255 1.56 6.48 -9.40
CA SER A 255 0.99 7.80 -9.62
C SER A 255 -0.50 7.69 -9.84
N GLU A 256 -1.26 8.73 -9.50
CA GLU A 256 -2.72 8.75 -9.64
C GLU A 256 -3.21 10.12 -10.10
N SER A 257 -4.10 10.11 -11.08
CA SER A 257 -4.92 11.25 -11.45
C SER A 257 -6.25 11.13 -10.74
N VAL A 258 -6.51 12.04 -9.81
CA VAL A 258 -7.70 12.00 -8.96
C VAL A 258 -8.58 13.20 -9.26
N TYR A 259 -9.82 12.93 -9.69
CA TYR A 259 -10.92 13.87 -9.69
C TYR A 259 -11.73 13.66 -8.41
N PHE A 260 -12.14 14.72 -7.71
CA PHE A 260 -12.95 14.61 -6.52
C PHE A 260 -13.95 15.77 -6.40
N GLU A 261 -15.12 15.46 -5.83
CA GLU A 261 -16.17 16.44 -5.52
C GLU A 261 -16.28 16.60 -4.00
N VAL A 262 -16.34 17.85 -3.54
CA VAL A 262 -16.49 18.19 -2.12
C VAL A 262 -17.90 18.67 -1.80
N GLU A 263 -18.24 18.71 -0.50
CA GLU A 263 -19.57 19.15 -0.02
C GLU A 263 -19.65 20.66 0.15
N ASP A 264 -18.58 21.28 0.66
CA ASP A 264 -18.55 22.69 0.94
C ASP A 264 -18.46 23.55 -0.32
N PRO A 265 -19.48 24.37 -0.63
CA PRO A 265 -19.45 25.27 -1.78
C PRO A 265 -18.40 26.39 -1.67
N LYS A 266 -17.77 26.57 -0.52
CA LYS A 266 -16.72 27.56 -0.31
C LYS A 266 -15.31 27.00 -0.51
N ALA A 267 -15.18 25.73 -0.87
CA ALA A 267 -13.88 25.12 -1.16
C ALA A 267 -13.17 25.87 -2.30
N THR A 268 -11.90 26.13 -2.11
CA THR A 268 -11.02 26.77 -3.09
C THR A 268 -9.75 25.98 -3.27
N VAL A 269 -9.07 26.14 -4.42
CA VAL A 269 -7.75 25.54 -4.65
C VAL A 269 -6.78 25.85 -3.51
N LYS A 270 -6.70 27.13 -3.11
CA LYS A 270 -5.83 27.52 -2.00
C LYS A 270 -6.19 26.86 -0.68
N GLY A 271 -7.48 26.74 -0.35
CA GLY A 271 -7.94 26.05 0.85
C GLY A 271 -7.58 24.57 0.85
N ILE A 272 -7.71 23.90 -0.32
CA ILE A 272 -7.31 22.50 -0.50
C ILE A 272 -5.79 22.36 -0.35
N GLN A 273 -5.00 23.24 -0.99
CA GLN A 273 -3.54 23.23 -0.87
C GLN A 273 -3.10 23.45 0.61
N ASP A 274 -3.77 24.36 1.35
CA ASP A 274 -3.47 24.60 2.76
C ASP A 274 -3.78 23.38 3.63
N ALA A 275 -4.90 22.70 3.38
CA ALA A 275 -5.26 21.46 4.06
C ALA A 275 -4.24 20.35 3.78
N LEU A 276 -3.82 20.18 2.54
CA LEU A 276 -2.80 19.20 2.14
C LEU A 276 -1.43 19.52 2.77
N ALA A 277 -1.00 20.78 2.75
CA ALA A 277 0.30 21.19 3.30
C ALA A 277 0.41 21.00 4.82
N ALA A 278 -0.72 21.04 5.53
CA ALA A 278 -0.79 20.83 6.97
C ALA A 278 -0.94 19.37 7.39
N ALA A 279 -1.23 18.47 6.45
CA ALA A 279 -1.58 17.08 6.74
C ALA A 279 -0.33 16.22 7.02
N PRO A 280 -0.37 15.33 8.03
CA PRO A 280 0.71 14.38 8.27
C PRO A 280 0.83 13.38 7.10
N GLY A 281 2.06 13.02 6.74
CA GLY A 281 2.33 12.06 5.67
C GLY A 281 2.08 12.59 4.25
N VAL A 282 1.76 13.89 4.09
CA VAL A 282 1.58 14.57 2.81
C VAL A 282 2.69 15.59 2.59
N VAL A 283 3.26 15.59 1.40
CA VAL A 283 4.19 16.61 0.91
C VAL A 283 3.57 17.31 -0.29
N LEU A 284 3.20 18.58 -0.14
CA LEU A 284 2.66 19.38 -1.24
C LEU A 284 3.81 19.84 -2.16
N GLN A 285 3.74 19.43 -3.43
CA GLN A 285 4.64 19.85 -4.51
C GLN A 285 3.78 20.43 -5.65
N ASP A 286 3.35 21.67 -5.51
CA ASP A 286 2.35 22.27 -6.41
C ASP A 286 2.73 23.71 -6.80
N ASP A 287 3.74 23.83 -7.65
CA ASP A 287 4.18 25.10 -8.25
C ASP A 287 4.32 24.92 -9.76
N PRO A 288 3.20 25.03 -10.51
CA PRO A 288 3.21 24.85 -11.96
C PRO A 288 4.07 25.87 -12.72
N ASP A 289 4.19 27.09 -12.20
CA ASP A 289 4.97 28.16 -12.84
C ASP A 289 6.47 27.82 -12.90
N HIS A 290 6.95 27.05 -11.90
CA HIS A 290 8.32 26.54 -11.86
C HIS A 290 8.41 25.05 -12.23
N GLN A 291 7.34 24.45 -12.77
CA GLN A 291 7.28 23.05 -13.18
C GLN A 291 7.56 22.08 -12.01
N ILE A 292 7.18 22.45 -10.78
CA ILE A 292 7.30 21.59 -9.58
C ILE A 292 6.00 20.84 -9.38
N TYR A 293 6.08 19.52 -9.50
CA TYR A 293 4.98 18.58 -9.30
C TYR A 293 5.52 17.19 -8.94
N PRO A 294 4.70 16.31 -8.31
CA PRO A 294 5.14 14.97 -7.92
C PRO A 294 5.51 14.09 -9.12
N GLN A 295 6.60 13.33 -8.99
CA GLN A 295 7.08 12.39 -9.99
C GLN A 295 7.43 11.05 -9.35
N ALA A 296 7.14 9.94 -10.03
CA ALA A 296 7.42 8.59 -9.54
C ALA A 296 8.91 8.39 -9.18
N HIS A 297 9.81 8.88 -10.03
CA HIS A 297 11.26 8.79 -9.81
C HIS A 297 11.71 9.48 -8.51
N ASN A 298 11.09 10.61 -8.16
CA ASN A 298 11.49 11.39 -6.99
C ASN A 298 10.83 10.91 -5.69
N ALA A 299 9.73 10.16 -5.79
CA ALA A 299 9.01 9.61 -4.64
C ALA A 299 9.61 8.28 -4.14
N GLU A 300 10.41 7.60 -4.96
CA GLU A 300 11.05 6.35 -4.56
C GLU A 300 11.92 6.54 -3.31
N GLY A 301 11.75 5.65 -2.34
CA GLY A 301 12.46 5.67 -1.06
C GLY A 301 11.84 6.58 0.00
N SER A 302 10.80 7.36 -0.33
CA SER A 302 10.10 8.20 0.65
C SER A 302 9.00 7.44 1.39
N LYS A 303 8.75 7.87 2.62
CA LYS A 303 7.63 7.41 3.47
C LYS A 303 6.35 8.23 3.25
N ASP A 304 6.42 9.31 2.48
CA ASP A 304 5.34 10.29 2.31
C ASP A 304 4.55 10.08 1.01
N THR A 305 3.38 10.68 0.97
CA THR A 305 2.56 10.86 -0.24
C THR A 305 2.74 12.28 -0.77
N PHE A 306 3.24 12.40 -2.00
CA PHE A 306 3.44 13.68 -2.66
C PHE A 306 2.19 14.06 -3.45
N VAL A 307 1.71 15.29 -3.28
CA VAL A 307 0.50 15.79 -3.92
C VAL A 307 0.80 17.10 -4.64
N GLY A 308 0.25 17.26 -5.82
CA GLY A 308 0.34 18.51 -6.59
C GLY A 308 -0.67 18.55 -7.72
N ARG A 309 -0.52 19.54 -8.62
CA ARG A 309 -1.45 19.77 -9.73
C ARG A 309 -2.90 19.95 -9.26
N VAL A 310 -3.07 20.56 -8.07
CA VAL A 310 -4.39 20.91 -7.52
C VAL A 310 -4.99 22.02 -8.35
N ARG A 311 -6.15 21.76 -8.94
CA ARG A 311 -6.83 22.71 -9.83
C ARG A 311 -8.34 22.49 -9.81
N PRO A 312 -9.16 23.53 -10.07
CA PRO A 312 -10.60 23.36 -10.16
C PRO A 312 -10.98 22.60 -11.42
N ASP A 313 -12.08 21.87 -11.35
CA ASP A 313 -12.75 21.41 -12.59
C ASP A 313 -13.41 22.59 -13.28
N GLN A 314 -13.37 22.60 -14.61
CA GLN A 314 -13.86 23.74 -15.41
C GLN A 314 -15.38 23.72 -15.62
N GLU A 315 -16.00 22.54 -15.49
CA GLU A 315 -17.40 22.31 -15.82
C GLU A 315 -18.27 22.07 -14.57
N THR A 316 -17.66 21.47 -13.53
CA THR A 316 -18.38 21.02 -12.34
C THR A 316 -18.00 21.87 -11.12
N PRO A 317 -18.92 22.71 -10.59
CA PRO A 317 -18.69 23.42 -9.34
C PRO A 317 -18.37 22.45 -8.19
N GLN A 318 -17.50 22.87 -7.25
CA GLN A 318 -17.03 22.08 -6.10
C GLN A 318 -16.29 20.76 -6.49
N ALA A 319 -15.89 20.64 -7.75
CA ALA A 319 -15.03 19.57 -8.20
C ALA A 319 -13.60 20.05 -8.44
N PHE A 320 -12.65 19.19 -8.16
CA PHE A 320 -11.23 19.48 -8.24
C PHE A 320 -10.47 18.28 -8.78
N HIS A 321 -9.26 18.53 -9.23
CA HIS A 321 -8.29 17.51 -9.63
C HIS A 321 -7.01 17.65 -8.84
N MET A 322 -6.35 16.53 -8.58
CA MET A 322 -4.98 16.49 -8.08
C MET A 322 -4.20 15.34 -8.73
N TRP A 323 -2.90 15.41 -8.60
CA TRP A 323 -1.98 14.34 -8.94
C TRP A 323 -1.25 13.92 -7.67
N ASN A 324 -1.30 12.65 -7.32
CA ASN A 324 -0.56 12.13 -6.19
C ASN A 324 0.43 11.04 -6.60
N VAL A 325 1.51 10.90 -5.86
CA VAL A 325 2.56 9.92 -6.09
C VAL A 325 3.10 9.43 -4.75
N SER A 326 3.31 8.12 -4.62
CA SER A 326 3.94 7.54 -3.43
C SER A 326 4.73 6.29 -3.76
N ASP A 327 5.75 5.97 -2.97
CA ASP A 327 6.45 4.69 -3.06
C ASP A 327 5.51 3.55 -2.62
N ASN A 328 5.10 2.75 -3.60
CA ASN A 328 4.15 1.66 -3.42
C ASN A 328 4.68 0.50 -2.57
N LEU A 329 5.99 0.37 -2.43
CA LEU A 329 6.64 -0.65 -1.61
C LEU A 329 6.92 -0.17 -0.18
N LEU A 330 6.94 1.17 0.04
CA LEU A 330 7.11 1.80 1.35
C LEU A 330 5.77 2.28 1.91
N LYS A 331 5.33 3.50 1.56
CA LYS A 331 4.04 4.01 2.07
C LYS A 331 2.89 3.11 1.67
N GLY A 332 2.91 2.58 0.46
CA GLY A 332 1.90 1.63 -0.01
C GLY A 332 1.93 0.25 0.66
N ALA A 333 2.97 -0.10 1.44
CA ALA A 333 3.12 -1.45 1.99
C ALA A 333 3.94 -1.48 3.29
N ALA A 334 5.27 -1.55 3.19
CA ALA A 334 6.16 -1.84 4.31
C ALA A 334 6.11 -0.77 5.39
N TRP A 335 6.17 0.50 5.01
CA TRP A 335 6.11 1.61 5.96
C TRP A 335 4.74 1.70 6.63
N ASN A 336 3.64 1.64 5.86
CA ASN A 336 2.29 1.70 6.46
C ASN A 336 2.07 0.56 7.47
N SER A 337 2.59 -0.66 7.19
CA SER A 337 2.51 -1.79 8.11
C SER A 337 3.28 -1.53 9.42
N VAL A 338 4.49 -0.97 9.34
CA VAL A 338 5.29 -0.61 10.53
C VAL A 338 4.66 0.57 11.25
N GLN A 339 4.15 1.57 10.54
CA GLN A 339 3.45 2.73 11.09
C GLN A 339 2.16 2.33 11.84
N ILE A 340 1.42 1.33 11.36
CA ILE A 340 0.31 0.71 12.11
C ILE A 340 0.81 0.20 13.45
N ALA A 341 1.89 -0.57 13.48
CA ALA A 341 2.44 -1.11 14.72
C ALA A 341 2.94 0.01 15.66
N GLU A 342 3.61 1.04 15.15
CA GLU A 342 4.01 2.22 15.96
C GLU A 342 2.79 2.96 16.54
N THR A 343 1.70 3.03 15.77
CA THR A 343 0.46 3.66 16.23
C THR A 343 -0.21 2.83 17.32
N MET A 344 -0.22 1.50 17.15
CA MET A 344 -0.72 0.57 18.17
C MET A 344 0.08 0.66 19.48
N ASP A 345 1.40 0.75 19.41
CA ASP A 345 2.26 0.93 20.58
C ASP A 345 1.92 2.24 21.33
N LYS A 346 1.84 3.36 20.61
CA LYS A 346 1.46 4.67 21.18
C LYS A 346 0.07 4.65 21.82
N MET A 347 -0.85 3.84 21.30
CA MET A 347 -2.21 3.68 21.83
C MET A 347 -2.31 2.62 22.94
N GLY A 348 -1.23 1.88 23.22
CA GLY A 348 -1.23 0.78 24.19
C GLY A 348 -2.00 -0.44 23.70
N LEU A 349 -2.08 -0.66 22.39
CA LEU A 349 -2.86 -1.72 21.75
C LEU A 349 -2.00 -2.87 21.19
N LEU A 350 -0.68 -2.84 21.32
CA LEU A 350 0.20 -3.86 20.74
C LEU A 350 0.23 -5.12 21.63
N HIS A 351 -0.96 -5.69 21.83
CA HIS A 351 -1.19 -6.97 22.51
C HIS A 351 -2.50 -7.58 21.99
N VAL A 352 -2.64 -8.90 22.09
CA VAL A 352 -3.89 -9.59 21.73
C VAL A 352 -4.93 -9.32 22.84
N GLN A 353 -6.08 -8.79 22.45
CA GLN A 353 -7.22 -8.48 23.31
C GLN A 353 -8.12 -9.70 23.53
#